data_ff533728059763e2663f57af937c9553
#
_entry.id   ff533728059763e2663f57af937c9553
#
_cell.length_a   1.000
_cell.length_b   1.000
_cell.length_c   1.000
_cell.angle_alpha   90.00
_cell.angle_beta   90.00
_cell.angle_gamma   90.00
#
_symmetry.space_group_name_H-M   'P 1'
#
loop_
_entity.id
_entity.type
_entity.pdbx_description
1 polymer ?
#
loop_
_entity_poly.entity_id
_entity_poly.type
_entity_poly.pdbx_seq_one_letter_code
_entity_poly.pdbx_strand_id
1 'polypeptide(L)'
;VGTTSIAVNVAAAIKALPNNPSVVLVDVNQHGGDLPLYLDLQPNHSFRDIANDLTRLDQAFLLRVLTKTDWGIQVLPSGYDDLSTGRLSPDCVEATLRLLHANFDYVILDCGHVLDLTTKKALEMATWILVASTLMVPVVHRTKRILDLLRGSGFPHKKIRLVMNRFLSAEQDVLKETEDILKE
;
A
#
# COMPACT_ATOMS: atom_id res chain seq x y z
N VAL A 1 11.24 -2.24 3.40
CA VAL A 1 11.92 -3.12 2.43
C VAL A 1 10.99 -4.26 2.04
N GLY A 2 10.64 -4.36 0.73
CA GLY A 2 9.74 -5.38 0.20
C GLY A 2 8.25 -5.09 0.41
N THR A 3 7.85 -3.82 0.52
CA THR A 3 6.47 -3.38 0.73
C THR A 3 5.56 -3.92 -0.37
N THR A 4 5.92 -3.71 -1.63
CA THR A 4 5.18 -4.21 -2.80
C THR A 4 5.04 -5.74 -2.79
N SER A 5 6.14 -6.48 -2.51
CA SER A 5 6.09 -7.96 -2.38
C SER A 5 5.11 -8.41 -1.30
N ILE A 6 5.12 -7.73 -0.13
CA ILE A 6 4.20 -8.04 0.96
C ILE A 6 2.76 -7.73 0.54
N ALA A 7 2.51 -6.56 -0.06
CA ALA A 7 1.18 -6.17 -0.52
C ALA A 7 0.59 -7.17 -1.53
N VAL A 8 1.37 -7.58 -2.53
CA VAL A 8 0.97 -8.58 -3.54
C VAL A 8 0.66 -9.94 -2.88
N ASN A 9 1.55 -10.43 -2.00
CA ASN A 9 1.35 -11.73 -1.36
C ASN A 9 0.18 -11.71 -0.37
N VAL A 10 -0.04 -10.62 0.35
CA VAL A 10 -1.21 -10.45 1.23
C VAL A 10 -2.50 -10.45 0.41
N ALA A 11 -2.53 -9.71 -0.71
CA ALA A 11 -3.68 -9.69 -1.61
C ALA A 11 -3.98 -11.09 -2.17
N ALA A 12 -2.95 -11.83 -2.60
CA ALA A 12 -3.10 -13.20 -3.10
C ALA A 12 -3.59 -14.16 -2.01
N ALA A 13 -3.03 -14.08 -0.80
CA ALA A 13 -3.44 -14.92 0.32
C ALA A 13 -4.90 -14.66 0.73
N ILE A 14 -5.33 -13.40 0.77
CA ILE A 14 -6.71 -13.03 1.06
C ILE A 14 -7.64 -13.55 -0.06
N LYS A 15 -7.25 -13.38 -1.33
CA LYS A 15 -8.04 -13.85 -2.47
C LYS A 15 -8.25 -15.37 -2.47
N ALA A 16 -7.28 -16.11 -1.93
CA ALA A 16 -7.33 -17.58 -1.82
C ALA A 16 -8.20 -18.09 -0.66
N LEU A 17 -8.79 -17.21 0.16
CA LEU A 17 -9.68 -17.63 1.24
C LEU A 17 -10.94 -18.34 0.69
N PRO A 18 -11.53 -19.30 1.45
CA PRO A 18 -12.65 -20.12 0.98
C PRO A 18 -13.89 -19.35 0.53
N ASN A 19 -14.12 -18.18 1.13
CA ASN A 19 -15.24 -17.27 0.78
C ASN A 19 -14.96 -16.45 -0.50
N ASN A 20 -13.80 -16.61 -1.13
CA ASN A 20 -13.39 -15.95 -2.36
C ASN A 20 -13.69 -14.44 -2.39
N PRO A 21 -13.18 -13.65 -1.43
CA PRO A 21 -13.54 -12.25 -1.30
C PRO A 21 -13.12 -11.42 -2.52
N SER A 22 -13.78 -10.29 -2.73
CA SER A 22 -13.37 -9.28 -3.70
C SER A 22 -12.16 -8.51 -3.14
N VAL A 23 -11.05 -8.49 -3.90
CA VAL A 23 -9.80 -7.86 -3.47
C VAL A 23 -9.34 -6.87 -4.53
N VAL A 24 -8.97 -5.67 -4.09
CA VAL A 24 -8.29 -4.69 -4.92
C VAL A 24 -6.95 -4.30 -4.31
N LEU A 25 -5.94 -4.25 -5.16
CA LEU A 25 -4.59 -3.81 -4.82
C LEU A 25 -4.33 -2.46 -5.48
N VAL A 26 -3.99 -1.45 -4.70
CA VAL A 26 -3.86 -0.05 -5.14
C VAL A 26 -2.44 0.43 -4.91
N ASP A 27 -1.83 0.97 -5.94
CA ASP A 27 -0.52 1.61 -5.87
C ASP A 27 -0.70 3.12 -5.64
N VAL A 28 -0.43 3.57 -4.41
CA VAL A 28 -0.43 5.00 -4.06
C VAL A 28 0.97 5.62 -4.11
N ASN A 29 1.98 4.86 -4.54
CA ASN A 29 3.35 5.34 -4.65
C ASN A 29 3.52 6.21 -5.91
N GLN A 30 3.61 7.52 -5.72
CA GLN A 30 3.81 8.49 -6.80
C GLN A 30 5.27 8.59 -7.30
N HIS A 31 6.18 7.83 -6.71
CA HIS A 31 7.61 7.91 -6.99
C HIS A 31 8.15 6.66 -7.71
N GLY A 32 7.33 6.06 -8.54
CA GLY A 32 7.63 4.82 -9.26
C GLY A 32 6.89 3.62 -8.64
N GLY A 33 5.76 3.29 -9.21
CA GLY A 33 4.95 2.15 -8.81
C GLY A 33 5.33 0.90 -9.58
N ASP A 34 5.74 -0.15 -8.87
CA ASP A 34 6.23 -1.39 -9.47
C ASP A 34 5.14 -2.48 -9.55
N LEU A 35 3.90 -2.22 -9.12
CA LEU A 35 2.84 -3.24 -9.11
C LEU A 35 2.63 -3.92 -10.46
N PRO A 36 2.58 -3.20 -11.60
CA PRO A 36 2.44 -3.86 -12.90
C PRO A 36 3.57 -4.84 -13.22
N LEU A 37 4.81 -4.49 -12.85
CA LEU A 37 5.97 -5.37 -13.05
C LEU A 37 5.91 -6.62 -12.19
N TYR A 38 5.48 -6.49 -10.92
CA TYR A 38 5.33 -7.63 -10.01
C TYR A 38 4.25 -8.61 -10.44
N LEU A 39 3.26 -8.15 -11.19
CA LEU A 39 2.06 -8.89 -11.59
C LEU A 39 2.04 -9.25 -13.08
N ASP A 40 3.10 -8.92 -13.82
CA ASP A 40 3.20 -9.08 -15.28
C ASP A 40 1.98 -8.49 -16.00
N LEU A 41 1.61 -7.26 -15.61
CA LEU A 41 0.46 -6.54 -16.16
C LEU A 41 0.89 -5.43 -17.11
N GLN A 42 0.09 -5.21 -18.15
CA GLN A 42 0.18 -4.06 -19.03
C GLN A 42 -1.13 -3.24 -18.91
N PRO A 43 -1.25 -2.40 -17.87
CA PRO A 43 -2.48 -1.66 -17.62
C PRO A 43 -2.68 -0.56 -18.65
N ASN A 44 -3.91 -0.43 -19.17
CA ASN A 44 -4.28 0.67 -20.06
C ASN A 44 -4.65 1.94 -19.30
N HIS A 45 -4.96 1.81 -18.04
CA HIS A 45 -5.41 2.87 -17.14
C HIS A 45 -4.69 2.80 -15.80
N SER A 46 -4.72 3.93 -15.06
CA SER A 46 -4.02 4.08 -13.81
C SER A 46 -4.75 5.05 -12.87
N PHE A 47 -4.24 5.23 -11.67
CA PHE A 47 -4.71 6.22 -10.71
C PHE A 47 -4.64 7.64 -11.27
N ARG A 48 -3.70 7.89 -12.20
CA ARG A 48 -3.55 9.17 -12.90
C ARG A 48 -4.79 9.52 -13.73
N ASP A 49 -5.44 8.53 -14.37
CA ASP A 49 -6.66 8.80 -15.14
C ASP A 49 -7.78 9.33 -14.22
N ILE A 50 -7.87 8.81 -13.00
CA ILE A 50 -8.79 9.32 -11.98
C ILE A 50 -8.41 10.74 -11.56
N ALA A 51 -7.11 10.99 -11.33
CA ALA A 51 -6.63 12.31 -10.92
C ALA A 51 -6.87 13.40 -11.97
N ASN A 52 -6.77 13.05 -13.24
CA ASN A 52 -7.00 13.98 -14.36
C ASN A 52 -8.49 14.36 -14.52
N ASP A 53 -9.42 13.52 -14.08
CA ASP A 53 -10.86 13.76 -14.25
C ASP A 53 -11.65 13.33 -12.99
N LEU A 54 -11.24 13.88 -11.84
CA LEU A 54 -11.83 13.56 -10.55
C LEU A 54 -13.35 13.85 -10.49
N THR A 55 -13.81 14.84 -11.26
CA THR A 55 -15.24 15.20 -11.30
C THR A 55 -16.13 14.13 -11.90
N ARG A 56 -15.57 13.22 -12.71
CA ARG A 56 -16.27 12.09 -13.31
C ARG A 56 -16.12 10.79 -12.51
N LEU A 57 -15.47 10.84 -11.35
CA LEU A 57 -15.25 9.67 -10.54
C LEU A 57 -16.56 9.13 -9.98
N ASP A 58 -17.05 8.08 -10.61
CA ASP A 58 -18.16 7.24 -10.17
C ASP A 58 -17.75 5.76 -10.17
N GLN A 59 -18.65 4.89 -9.74
CA GLN A 59 -18.40 3.44 -9.69
C GLN A 59 -18.06 2.86 -11.07
N ALA A 60 -18.76 3.30 -12.12
CA ALA A 60 -18.54 2.76 -13.48
C ALA A 60 -17.19 3.17 -14.03
N PHE A 61 -16.78 4.43 -13.81
CA PHE A 61 -15.46 4.91 -14.19
C PHE A 61 -14.37 4.21 -13.40
N LEU A 62 -14.52 4.10 -12.07
CA LEU A 62 -13.56 3.39 -11.21
C LEU A 62 -13.33 1.96 -11.70
N LEU A 63 -14.40 1.17 -11.89
CA LEU A 63 -14.28 -0.23 -12.33
C LEU A 63 -13.62 -0.38 -13.71
N ARG A 64 -13.78 0.61 -14.59
CA ARG A 64 -13.15 0.62 -15.91
C ARG A 64 -11.64 0.89 -15.85
N VAL A 65 -11.19 1.67 -14.85
CA VAL A 65 -9.76 2.01 -14.68
C VAL A 65 -8.99 0.85 -14.05
N LEU A 66 -9.66 -0.06 -13.36
CA LEU A 66 -9.03 -1.23 -12.76
C LEU A 66 -8.60 -2.25 -13.80
N THR A 67 -7.42 -2.84 -13.59
CA THR A 67 -6.91 -3.96 -14.37
C THR A 67 -7.09 -5.24 -13.58
N LYS A 68 -7.65 -6.29 -14.19
CA LYS A 68 -7.87 -7.58 -13.54
C LYS A 68 -6.68 -8.51 -13.78
N THR A 69 -6.18 -9.16 -12.73
CA THR A 69 -5.21 -10.26 -12.82
C THR A 69 -5.89 -11.59 -13.15
N ASP A 70 -5.12 -12.57 -13.62
CA ASP A 70 -5.60 -13.94 -13.82
C ASP A 70 -6.09 -14.61 -12.52
N TRP A 71 -5.59 -14.14 -11.38
CA TRP A 71 -6.00 -14.63 -10.05
C TRP A 71 -7.30 -13.99 -9.53
N GLY A 72 -7.88 -13.07 -10.31
CA GLY A 72 -9.14 -12.40 -9.97
C GLY A 72 -8.99 -11.26 -8.97
N ILE A 73 -7.76 -10.75 -8.74
CA ILE A 73 -7.50 -9.52 -8.01
C ILE A 73 -7.64 -8.35 -8.97
N GLN A 74 -8.29 -7.27 -8.55
CA GLN A 74 -8.31 -6.01 -9.28
C GLN A 74 -7.10 -5.17 -8.87
N VAL A 75 -6.51 -4.43 -9.81
CA VAL A 75 -5.31 -3.61 -9.57
C VAL A 75 -5.55 -2.20 -10.08
N LEU A 76 -5.23 -1.21 -9.26
CA LEU A 76 -5.15 0.19 -9.63
C LEU A 76 -3.69 0.62 -9.58
N PRO A 77 -2.95 0.63 -10.70
CA PRO A 77 -1.56 1.06 -10.73
C PRO A 77 -1.45 2.59 -10.57
N SER A 78 -0.30 3.08 -10.09
CA SER A 78 -0.07 4.52 -9.85
C SER A 78 -0.08 5.35 -11.14
N GLY A 79 0.60 4.88 -12.20
CA GLY A 79 0.71 5.56 -13.48
C GLY A 79 1.61 6.81 -13.47
N TYR A 80 2.49 6.95 -12.47
CA TYR A 80 3.38 8.09 -12.32
C TYR A 80 4.83 7.74 -12.71
N ASP A 81 5.04 7.46 -13.97
CA ASP A 81 6.37 7.15 -14.53
C ASP A 81 7.09 8.41 -15.04
N ASP A 82 6.40 9.57 -15.08
CA ASP A 82 6.91 10.82 -15.65
C ASP A 82 6.80 11.98 -14.63
N LEU A 83 7.93 12.68 -14.44
CA LEU A 83 8.03 13.87 -13.56
C LEU A 83 7.22 15.07 -14.06
N SER A 84 6.79 15.07 -15.34
CA SER A 84 6.04 16.19 -15.96
C SER A 84 4.56 16.23 -15.55
N THR A 85 4.05 15.24 -14.85
CA THR A 85 2.63 15.08 -14.55
C THR A 85 2.27 15.51 -13.14
N GLY A 86 1.07 16.08 -13.01
CA GLY A 86 0.54 16.53 -11.70
C GLY A 86 0.50 15.38 -10.68
N ARG A 87 0.79 15.71 -9.42
CA ARG A 87 0.77 14.75 -8.31
C ARG A 87 -0.68 14.41 -7.91
N LEU A 88 -0.88 13.20 -7.40
CA LEU A 88 -2.12 12.84 -6.72
C LEU A 88 -2.40 13.83 -5.59
N SER A 89 -3.62 14.32 -5.52
CA SER A 89 -4.06 15.10 -4.36
C SER A 89 -4.59 14.18 -3.26
N PRO A 90 -4.48 14.57 -1.98
CA PRO A 90 -5.11 13.84 -0.89
C PRO A 90 -6.62 13.63 -1.10
N ASP A 91 -7.32 14.61 -1.68
CA ASP A 91 -8.76 14.53 -1.97
C ASP A 91 -9.08 13.47 -3.04
N CYS A 92 -8.22 13.36 -4.06
CA CYS A 92 -8.35 12.32 -5.08
C CYS A 92 -8.19 10.92 -4.47
N VAL A 93 -7.21 10.74 -3.59
CA VAL A 93 -7.01 9.48 -2.86
C VAL A 93 -8.22 9.18 -1.99
N GLU A 94 -8.70 10.14 -1.21
CA GLU A 94 -9.85 9.96 -0.34
C GLU A 94 -11.10 9.54 -1.13
N ALA A 95 -11.44 10.26 -2.21
CA ALA A 95 -12.60 9.95 -3.05
C ALA A 95 -12.50 8.55 -3.66
N THR A 96 -11.33 8.20 -4.20
CA THR A 96 -11.08 6.88 -4.79
C THR A 96 -11.20 5.77 -3.75
N LEU A 97 -10.56 5.91 -2.59
CA LEU A 97 -10.59 4.90 -1.53
C LEU A 97 -11.99 4.70 -0.93
N ARG A 98 -12.80 5.76 -0.83
CA ARG A 98 -14.22 5.63 -0.42
C ARG A 98 -15.02 4.74 -1.38
N LEU A 99 -14.86 4.95 -2.69
CA LEU A 99 -15.52 4.13 -3.70
C LEU A 99 -14.99 2.69 -3.71
N LEU A 100 -13.69 2.50 -3.58
CA LEU A 100 -13.09 1.16 -3.49
C LEU A 100 -13.62 0.41 -2.26
N HIS A 101 -13.67 1.06 -1.11
CA HIS A 101 -14.20 0.48 0.13
C HIS A 101 -15.68 0.08 0.03
N ALA A 102 -16.47 0.81 -0.76
CA ALA A 102 -17.87 0.47 -1.00
C ALA A 102 -18.08 -0.72 -1.96
N ASN A 103 -17.06 -1.07 -2.76
CA ASN A 103 -17.17 -2.07 -3.83
C ASN A 103 -16.33 -3.34 -3.60
N PHE A 104 -15.40 -3.34 -2.63
CA PHE A 104 -14.48 -4.45 -2.38
C PHE A 104 -14.48 -4.82 -0.90
N ASP A 105 -14.38 -6.13 -0.62
CA ASP A 105 -14.24 -6.65 0.73
C ASP A 105 -12.89 -6.28 1.35
N TYR A 106 -11.84 -6.25 0.50
CA TYR A 106 -10.47 -5.91 0.91
C TYR A 106 -9.84 -4.93 -0.07
N VAL A 107 -9.32 -3.82 0.48
CA VAL A 107 -8.53 -2.82 -0.23
C VAL A 107 -7.11 -2.84 0.34
N ILE A 108 -6.15 -3.27 -0.45
CA ILE A 108 -4.74 -3.34 -0.08
C ILE A 108 -4.01 -2.17 -0.73
N LEU A 109 -3.29 -1.39 0.06
CA LEU A 109 -2.57 -0.20 -0.42
C LEU A 109 -1.07 -0.45 -0.40
N ASP A 110 -0.42 -0.35 -1.55
CA ASP A 110 1.03 -0.22 -1.61
C ASP A 110 1.39 1.27 -1.56
N CYS A 111 1.93 1.69 -0.41
CA CYS A 111 2.26 3.08 -0.14
C CYS A 111 3.73 3.43 -0.44
N GLY A 112 4.52 2.46 -0.93
CA GLY A 112 5.95 2.67 -1.15
C GLY A 112 6.70 2.99 0.15
N HIS A 113 7.58 4.02 0.10
CA HIS A 113 8.45 4.36 1.23
C HIS A 113 8.48 5.85 1.59
N VAL A 114 7.73 6.68 0.87
CA VAL A 114 7.64 8.13 1.10
C VAL A 114 6.37 8.46 1.85
N LEU A 115 6.50 9.15 2.98
CA LEU A 115 5.36 9.63 3.77
C LEU A 115 5.02 11.07 3.36
N ASP A 116 4.42 11.22 2.19
CA ASP A 116 3.86 12.48 1.73
C ASP A 116 2.39 12.66 2.19
N LEU A 117 1.76 13.79 1.82
CA LEU A 117 0.38 14.08 2.20
C LEU A 117 -0.61 13.06 1.63
N THR A 118 -0.34 12.52 0.47
CA THR A 118 -1.16 11.53 -0.21
C THR A 118 -1.10 10.19 0.53
N THR A 119 0.11 9.73 0.84
CA THR A 119 0.34 8.54 1.66
C THR A 119 -0.28 8.70 3.04
N LYS A 120 -0.12 9.88 3.68
CA LYS A 120 -0.75 10.17 4.97
C LYS A 120 -2.27 10.00 4.90
N LYS A 121 -2.94 10.54 3.87
CA LYS A 121 -4.38 10.38 3.65
C LYS A 121 -4.77 8.91 3.51
N ALA A 122 -4.03 8.14 2.73
CA ALA A 122 -4.25 6.70 2.57
C ALA A 122 -4.15 5.94 3.91
N LEU A 123 -3.12 6.25 4.72
CA LEU A 123 -2.93 5.66 6.05
C LEU A 123 -4.04 6.06 7.04
N GLU A 124 -4.56 7.29 6.96
CA GLU A 124 -5.69 7.73 7.79
C GLU A 124 -6.92 6.86 7.55
N MET A 125 -7.19 6.49 6.30
CA MET A 125 -8.36 5.69 5.90
C MET A 125 -8.16 4.18 6.12
N ALA A 126 -6.93 3.69 6.19
CA ALA A 126 -6.64 2.27 6.36
C ALA A 126 -7.08 1.76 7.74
N THR A 127 -7.53 0.51 7.83
CA THR A 127 -7.82 -0.20 9.08
C THR A 127 -6.53 -0.62 9.79
N TRP A 128 -5.55 -1.10 9.03
CA TRP A 128 -4.24 -1.54 9.50
C TRP A 128 -3.13 -0.87 8.71
N ILE A 129 -2.05 -0.51 9.39
CA ILE A 129 -0.81 0.01 8.80
C ILE A 129 0.27 -1.03 9.05
N LEU A 130 0.75 -1.66 7.98
CA LEU A 130 1.84 -2.63 8.04
C LEU A 130 3.16 -1.93 7.73
N VAL A 131 4.05 -1.84 8.71
CA VAL A 131 5.40 -1.26 8.53
C VAL A 131 6.38 -2.40 8.30
N ALA A 132 6.87 -2.53 7.07
CA ALA A 132 7.80 -3.59 6.68
C ALA A 132 9.24 -3.22 7.03
N SER A 133 9.93 -4.11 7.76
CA SER A 133 11.33 -3.99 8.15
C SER A 133 12.11 -5.25 7.79
N THR A 134 13.43 -5.20 7.98
CA THR A 134 14.34 -6.35 7.99
C THR A 134 15.31 -6.17 9.15
N LEU A 135 16.06 -7.21 9.53
CA LEU A 135 17.05 -7.16 10.62
C LEU A 135 18.34 -6.39 10.29
N MET A 136 18.42 -5.75 9.13
CA MET A 136 19.57 -4.91 8.78
C MET A 136 19.55 -3.62 9.61
N VAL A 137 20.64 -3.30 10.30
CA VAL A 137 20.78 -2.14 11.19
C VAL A 137 20.29 -0.82 10.56
N PRO A 138 20.69 -0.43 9.32
CA PRO A 138 20.18 0.79 8.70
C PRO A 138 18.67 0.78 8.47
N VAL A 139 18.09 -0.40 8.20
CA VAL A 139 16.65 -0.56 7.98
C VAL A 139 15.90 -0.43 9.30
N VAL A 140 16.40 -1.04 10.38
CA VAL A 140 15.81 -0.92 11.73
C VAL A 140 15.74 0.54 12.17
N HIS A 141 16.85 1.29 12.02
CA HIS A 141 16.85 2.73 12.35
C HIS A 141 15.87 3.54 11.50
N ARG A 142 15.74 3.23 10.20
CA ARG A 142 14.74 3.87 9.35
C ARG A 142 13.32 3.52 9.78
N THR A 143 13.09 2.26 10.14
CA THR A 143 11.80 1.77 10.62
C THR A 143 11.40 2.48 11.91
N LYS A 144 12.33 2.64 12.86
CA LYS A 144 12.10 3.40 14.09
C LYS A 144 11.62 4.83 13.77
N ARG A 145 12.34 5.54 12.90
CA ARG A 145 11.94 6.90 12.48
C ARG A 145 10.52 6.94 11.87
N ILE A 146 10.16 5.94 11.06
CA ILE A 146 8.81 5.85 10.48
C ILE A 146 7.77 5.64 11.59
N LEU A 147 8.04 4.74 12.55
CA LEU A 147 7.14 4.50 13.67
C LEU A 147 6.95 5.75 14.53
N ASP A 148 8.03 6.48 14.82
CA ASP A 148 8.00 7.73 15.58
C ASP A 148 7.21 8.82 14.85
N LEU A 149 7.38 8.94 13.53
CA LEU A 149 6.62 9.85 12.69
C LEU A 149 5.12 9.51 12.69
N LEU A 150 4.77 8.23 12.56
CA LEU A 150 3.37 7.79 12.62
C LEU A 150 2.76 8.08 13.99
N ARG A 151 3.47 7.75 15.07
CA ARG A 151 3.04 8.03 16.45
C ARG A 151 2.86 9.53 16.68
N GLY A 152 3.87 10.35 16.32
CA GLY A 152 3.83 11.81 16.42
C GLY A 152 2.75 12.47 15.55
N SER A 153 2.33 11.82 14.47
CA SER A 153 1.21 12.25 13.62
C SER A 153 -0.17 11.82 14.14
N GLY A 154 -0.24 11.21 15.32
CA GLY A 154 -1.51 10.84 15.97
C GLY A 154 -2.12 9.50 15.52
N PHE A 155 -1.39 8.67 14.78
CA PHE A 155 -1.88 7.33 14.42
C PHE A 155 -1.94 6.43 15.67
N PRO A 156 -3.09 5.77 15.94
CA PRO A 156 -3.21 4.88 17.10
C PRO A 156 -2.26 3.68 17.01
N HIS A 157 -1.56 3.36 18.10
CA HIS A 157 -0.66 2.21 18.16
C HIS A 157 -1.31 0.90 17.74
N LYS A 158 -2.57 0.68 18.14
CA LYS A 158 -3.35 -0.51 17.78
C LYS A 158 -3.57 -0.68 16.27
N LYS A 159 -3.43 0.38 15.48
CA LYS A 159 -3.56 0.38 14.02
C LYS A 159 -2.25 -0.03 13.34
N ILE A 160 -1.10 0.16 13.99
CA ILE A 160 0.23 -0.08 13.43
C ILE A 160 0.68 -1.49 13.77
N ARG A 161 1.17 -2.21 12.76
CA ARG A 161 1.78 -3.54 12.88
C ARG A 161 3.15 -3.55 12.21
N LEU A 162 4.14 -4.07 12.91
CA LEU A 162 5.47 -4.31 12.35
C LEU A 162 5.50 -5.68 11.68
N VAL A 163 6.05 -5.73 10.47
CA VAL A 163 6.26 -6.97 9.70
C VAL A 163 7.75 -7.12 9.42
N MET A 164 8.37 -8.14 10.02
CA MET A 164 9.77 -8.48 9.73
C MET A 164 9.83 -9.33 8.48
N ASN A 165 10.36 -8.75 7.40
CA ASN A 165 10.55 -9.40 6.13
C ASN A 165 11.95 -10.03 6.02
N ARG A 166 12.11 -11.07 5.21
CA ARG A 166 13.39 -11.77 5.00
C ARG A 166 14.01 -12.28 6.31
N PHE A 167 13.16 -12.75 7.22
CA PHE A 167 13.58 -13.30 8.51
C PHE A 167 13.91 -14.77 8.37
N LEU A 168 15.07 -15.16 8.92
CA LEU A 168 15.48 -16.57 9.03
C LEU A 168 15.33 -17.02 10.49
N SER A 169 14.85 -18.25 10.71
CA SER A 169 14.62 -18.79 12.05
C SER A 169 15.88 -18.81 12.95
N ALA A 170 17.07 -18.82 12.35
CA ALA A 170 18.35 -18.73 13.07
C ALA A 170 18.62 -17.33 13.66
N GLU A 171 17.86 -16.31 13.30
CA GLU A 171 18.07 -14.91 13.70
C GLU A 171 17.17 -14.46 14.87
N GLN A 172 16.64 -15.40 15.67
CA GLN A 172 15.68 -15.08 16.76
C GLN A 172 16.24 -14.16 17.84
N ASP A 173 17.54 -14.25 18.17
CA ASP A 173 18.16 -13.38 19.16
C ASP A 173 18.29 -11.95 18.66
N VAL A 174 18.68 -11.77 17.39
CA VAL A 174 18.73 -10.46 16.73
C VAL A 174 17.34 -9.85 16.60
N LEU A 175 16.32 -10.69 16.41
CA LEU A 175 14.91 -10.22 16.37
C LEU A 175 14.50 -9.60 17.71
N LYS A 176 14.82 -10.22 18.85
CA LYS A 176 14.50 -9.70 20.18
C LYS A 176 15.16 -8.35 20.45
N GLU A 177 16.46 -8.23 20.17
CA GLU A 177 17.18 -6.96 20.28
C GLU A 177 16.56 -5.86 19.39
N THR A 178 16.16 -6.23 18.16
CA THR A 178 15.50 -5.32 17.22
C THR A 178 14.13 -4.88 17.74
N GLU A 179 13.35 -5.80 18.32
CA GLU A 179 12.04 -5.47 18.90
C GLU A 179 12.16 -4.47 20.04
N ASP A 180 13.19 -4.59 20.90
CA ASP A 180 13.41 -3.67 22.01
C ASP A 180 13.75 -2.25 21.50
N ILE A 181 14.59 -2.13 20.47
CA ILE A 181 14.89 -0.84 19.81
C ILE A 181 13.62 -0.20 19.22
N LEU A 182 12.69 -0.99 18.70
CA LEU A 182 11.49 -0.49 18.02
C LEU A 182 10.32 -0.21 18.96
N LYS A 183 10.36 -0.72 20.21
CA LYS A 183 9.36 -0.44 21.27
C LYS A 183 9.61 0.89 21.98
N GLU A 184 10.88 1.29 22.15
CA GLU A 184 11.28 2.61 22.67
C GLU A 184 10.83 3.77 21.76
#